data_55a0753b111ab5be1720a6e4a0d36aea
#
_entry.id   55a0753b111ab5be1720a6e4a0d36aea
#
_cell.length_a   1.000
_cell.length_b   1.000
_cell.length_c   1.000
_cell.angle_alpha   90.00
_cell.angle_beta   90.00
_cell.angle_gamma   90.00
#
_symmetry.space_group_name_H-M   'P 1'
#
loop_
_entity.id
_entity.type
_entity.pdbx_description
1 polymer ?
#
loop_
_entity_poly.entity_id
_entity_poly.type
_entity_poly.pdbx_seq_one_letter_code
_entity_poly.pdbx_strand_id
1 'polypeptide(L)'
;MDDFKKLTEQLLKIYINSESVNDLRIENYFDENISLIGTGKHELFANLHEFLESFKFDVKRRGKIRLEVQNLHQKEERLDDDHVLAHGTVDFIGLFKDDSICFKMATRFTIIYKWTNGKWLVQHLHQSTPDLEQMDGEEFPVTLGKQVKKTRQAFYALGTAYYLILRLDLKTKRVELVKKTRKMNVDIKDN
;
A
#
# COMPACT_ATOMS: atom_id res chain seq x y z
N MET A 1 -17.48 -2.54 -25.57
CA MET A 1 -16.08 -2.24 -25.16
C MET A 1 -16.02 -2.45 -23.67
N ASP A 2 -15.20 -3.38 -23.24
CA ASP A 2 -15.12 -3.70 -21.80
C ASP A 2 -14.53 -2.50 -21.05
N ASP A 3 -15.11 -2.20 -19.89
CA ASP A 3 -14.69 -1.08 -19.04
C ASP A 3 -13.75 -1.61 -17.95
N PHE A 4 -12.46 -1.67 -18.26
CA PHE A 4 -11.44 -2.19 -17.34
C PHE A 4 -11.24 -1.28 -16.11
N LYS A 5 -11.48 0.02 -16.24
CA LYS A 5 -11.47 0.90 -15.07
C LYS A 5 -12.55 0.53 -14.08
N LYS A 6 -13.76 0.24 -14.58
CA LYS A 6 -14.87 -0.24 -13.74
C LYS A 6 -14.57 -1.59 -13.11
N LEU A 7 -13.88 -2.48 -13.83
CA LEU A 7 -13.45 -3.77 -13.29
C LEU A 7 -12.45 -3.59 -12.14
N THR A 8 -11.47 -2.69 -12.31
CA THR A 8 -10.52 -2.31 -11.25
C THR A 8 -11.25 -1.69 -10.04
N GLU A 9 -12.21 -0.78 -10.27
CA GLU A 9 -13.00 -0.19 -9.18
C GLU A 9 -13.80 -1.23 -8.40
N GLN A 10 -14.37 -2.23 -9.08
CA GLN A 10 -15.09 -3.34 -8.43
C GLN A 10 -14.15 -4.20 -7.59
N LEU A 11 -12.97 -4.55 -8.13
CA LEU A 11 -11.94 -5.28 -7.40
C LEU A 11 -11.52 -4.54 -6.13
N LEU A 12 -11.22 -3.25 -6.25
CA LEU A 12 -10.85 -2.40 -5.11
C LEU A 12 -11.97 -2.32 -4.07
N LYS A 13 -13.24 -2.15 -4.51
CA LYS A 13 -14.40 -2.13 -3.60
C LYS A 13 -14.52 -3.41 -2.79
N ILE A 14 -14.34 -4.57 -3.42
CA ILE A 14 -14.38 -5.85 -2.70
C ILE A 14 -13.20 -5.93 -1.74
N TYR A 15 -12.00 -5.57 -2.17
CA TYR A 15 -10.82 -5.59 -1.34
C TYR A 15 -10.98 -4.76 -0.05
N ILE A 16 -11.48 -3.52 -0.16
CA ILE A 16 -11.63 -2.63 1.00
C ILE A 16 -12.82 -2.98 1.89
N ASN A 17 -13.91 -3.54 1.32
CA ASN A 17 -15.14 -3.86 2.04
C ASN A 17 -15.20 -5.31 2.57
N SER A 18 -14.13 -6.08 2.45
CA SER A 18 -14.06 -7.41 3.04
C SER A 18 -13.91 -7.28 4.56
N GLU A 19 -14.97 -7.62 5.29
CA GLU A 19 -15.04 -7.50 6.76
C GLU A 19 -14.78 -8.83 7.47
N SER A 20 -14.83 -9.94 6.74
CA SER A 20 -14.69 -11.29 7.27
C SER A 20 -13.62 -12.07 6.52
N VAL A 21 -12.85 -12.86 7.24
CA VAL A 21 -11.88 -13.81 6.67
C VAL A 21 -12.52 -14.87 5.76
N ASN A 22 -13.82 -15.04 5.84
CA ASN A 22 -14.60 -15.95 5.01
C ASN A 22 -15.20 -15.27 3.78
N ASP A 23 -14.98 -13.97 3.59
CA ASP A 23 -15.43 -13.24 2.41
C ASP A 23 -14.43 -13.44 1.28
N LEU A 24 -14.62 -14.50 0.52
CA LEU A 24 -13.76 -14.87 -0.61
C LEU A 24 -14.28 -14.35 -1.96
N ARG A 25 -15.23 -13.38 -1.98
CA ARG A 25 -15.75 -12.81 -3.23
C ARG A 25 -14.63 -12.26 -4.13
N ILE A 26 -13.52 -11.86 -3.53
CA ILE A 26 -12.34 -11.38 -4.23
C ILE A 26 -11.73 -12.45 -5.17
N GLU A 27 -11.83 -13.74 -4.83
CA GLU A 27 -11.31 -14.85 -5.65
C GLU A 27 -11.90 -14.88 -7.06
N ASN A 28 -13.16 -14.41 -7.22
CA ASN A 28 -13.86 -14.41 -8.50
C ASN A 28 -13.24 -13.44 -9.53
N TYR A 29 -12.33 -12.57 -9.11
CA TYR A 29 -11.64 -11.59 -9.94
C TYR A 29 -10.25 -12.03 -10.38
N PHE A 30 -9.74 -13.13 -9.84
CA PHE A 30 -8.38 -13.59 -10.09
C PHE A 30 -8.34 -14.91 -10.85
N ASP A 31 -7.34 -15.03 -11.73
CA ASP A 31 -6.96 -16.33 -12.30
C ASP A 31 -6.33 -17.20 -11.19
N GLU A 32 -6.54 -18.52 -11.24
CA GLU A 32 -5.94 -19.45 -10.26
C GLU A 32 -4.41 -19.43 -10.27
N ASN A 33 -3.83 -19.14 -11.44
CA ASN A 33 -2.38 -19.03 -11.66
C ASN A 33 -1.89 -17.57 -11.60
N ILE A 34 -2.56 -16.73 -10.82
CA ILE A 34 -2.14 -15.34 -10.63
C ILE A 34 -0.70 -15.26 -10.11
N SER A 35 0.03 -14.24 -10.58
CA SER A 35 1.21 -13.75 -9.89
C SER A 35 0.93 -12.38 -9.28
N LEU A 36 1.28 -12.17 -8.01
CA LEU A 36 1.01 -10.92 -7.33
C LEU A 36 2.24 -10.44 -6.57
N ILE A 37 2.57 -9.16 -6.76
CA ILE A 37 3.59 -8.43 -6.02
C ILE A 37 2.89 -7.28 -5.31
N GLY A 38 2.82 -7.33 -3.99
CA GLY A 38 2.22 -6.27 -3.17
C GLY A 38 3.24 -5.25 -2.69
N THR A 39 2.80 -4.35 -1.83
CA THR A 39 3.63 -3.28 -1.24
C THR A 39 4.47 -3.75 -0.07
N GLY A 40 4.11 -4.87 0.53
CA GLY A 40 4.80 -5.43 1.69
C GLY A 40 6.03 -6.26 1.31
N LYS A 41 7.03 -6.29 2.18
CA LYS A 41 8.31 -6.99 1.96
C LYS A 41 8.16 -8.47 1.57
N HIS A 42 7.09 -9.13 2.03
CA HIS A 42 6.86 -10.57 1.83
C HIS A 42 5.67 -10.85 0.90
N GLU A 43 5.11 -9.81 0.28
CA GLU A 43 3.95 -9.93 -0.59
C GLU A 43 4.39 -10.28 -2.02
N LEU A 44 4.85 -11.50 -2.19
CA LEU A 44 5.17 -12.12 -3.47
C LEU A 44 4.45 -13.46 -3.53
N PHE A 45 3.36 -13.53 -4.30
CA PHE A 45 2.49 -14.70 -4.38
C PHE A 45 2.52 -15.28 -5.81
N ALA A 46 2.71 -16.58 -5.91
CA ALA A 46 2.80 -17.30 -7.17
C ALA A 46 1.47 -17.91 -7.64
N ASN A 47 0.45 -17.90 -6.79
CA ASN A 47 -0.87 -18.45 -7.09
C ASN A 47 -1.96 -17.83 -6.20
N LEU A 48 -3.22 -18.07 -6.58
CA LEU A 48 -4.40 -17.54 -5.88
C LEU A 48 -4.49 -18.01 -4.42
N HIS A 49 -4.12 -19.26 -4.15
CA HIS A 49 -4.21 -19.80 -2.79
C HIS A 49 -3.30 -19.03 -1.81
N GLU A 50 -2.04 -18.83 -2.17
CA GLU A 50 -1.09 -18.05 -1.35
C GLU A 50 -1.60 -16.61 -1.10
N PHE A 51 -2.12 -15.96 -2.14
CA PHE A 51 -2.71 -14.64 -2.01
C PHE A 51 -3.91 -14.63 -1.05
N LEU A 52 -4.85 -15.58 -1.18
CA LEU A 52 -6.03 -15.63 -0.33
C LEU A 52 -5.70 -15.88 1.14
N GLU A 53 -4.69 -16.70 1.44
CA GLU A 53 -4.24 -16.89 2.82
C GLU A 53 -3.65 -15.59 3.41
N SER A 54 -2.86 -14.85 2.64
CA SER A 54 -2.36 -13.54 3.06
C SER A 54 -3.49 -12.53 3.21
N PHE A 55 -4.44 -12.51 2.29
CA PHE A 55 -5.60 -11.62 2.32
C PHE A 55 -6.49 -11.85 3.56
N LYS A 56 -6.74 -13.10 3.94
CA LYS A 56 -7.44 -13.45 5.19
C LYS A 56 -6.72 -12.88 6.42
N PHE A 57 -5.40 -12.98 6.42
CA PHE A 57 -4.59 -12.42 7.49
C PHE A 57 -4.67 -10.90 7.57
N ASP A 58 -4.65 -10.22 6.43
CA ASP A 58 -4.82 -8.79 6.31
C ASP A 58 -6.18 -8.32 6.81
N VAL A 59 -7.26 -8.96 6.37
CA VAL A 59 -8.63 -8.66 6.85
C VAL A 59 -8.71 -8.77 8.37
N LYS A 60 -8.12 -9.81 8.95
CA LYS A 60 -8.05 -9.99 10.41
C LYS A 60 -7.26 -8.88 11.10
N ARG A 61 -6.14 -8.45 10.52
CA ARG A 61 -5.26 -7.40 11.09
C ARG A 61 -5.84 -6.00 10.99
N ARG A 62 -6.60 -5.69 9.94
CA ARG A 62 -7.27 -4.38 9.80
C ARG A 62 -8.13 -4.03 11.02
N GLY A 63 -8.79 -5.04 11.59
CA GLY A 63 -9.60 -4.88 12.79
C GLY A 63 -10.71 -3.85 12.60
N LYS A 64 -10.57 -2.68 13.25
CA LYS A 64 -11.58 -1.62 13.24
C LYS A 64 -11.23 -0.45 12.29
N ILE A 65 -10.21 -0.60 11.47
CA ILE A 65 -9.83 0.40 10.48
C ILE A 65 -10.72 0.22 9.25
N ARG A 66 -11.45 1.27 8.89
CA ARG A 66 -12.19 1.35 7.63
C ARG A 66 -11.25 1.82 6.53
N LEU A 67 -11.29 1.16 5.38
CA LEU A 67 -10.50 1.54 4.21
C LEU A 67 -11.35 2.32 3.23
N GLU A 68 -10.76 3.32 2.62
CA GLU A 68 -11.30 4.04 1.46
C GLU A 68 -10.29 4.07 0.33
N VAL A 69 -10.80 4.17 -0.89
CA VAL A 69 -10.01 4.34 -2.11
C VAL A 69 -10.36 5.67 -2.74
N GLN A 70 -9.34 6.44 -3.10
CA GLN A 70 -9.49 7.74 -3.74
C GLN A 70 -8.49 7.88 -4.89
N ASN A 71 -8.73 8.85 -5.78
CA ASN A 71 -7.79 9.27 -6.83
C ASN A 71 -7.33 8.10 -7.73
N LEU A 72 -8.27 7.23 -8.15
CA LEU A 72 -7.93 6.19 -9.13
C LEU A 72 -7.73 6.81 -10.51
N HIS A 73 -6.50 6.81 -10.97
CA HIS A 73 -6.10 7.14 -12.33
C HIS A 73 -5.58 5.89 -13.02
N GLN A 74 -6.15 5.55 -14.18
CA GLN A 74 -5.82 4.34 -14.93
C GLN A 74 -5.67 4.64 -16.41
N LYS A 75 -4.69 4.01 -17.04
CA LYS A 75 -4.53 3.85 -18.48
C LYS A 75 -4.57 2.37 -18.82
N GLU A 76 -5.01 2.08 -20.04
CA GLU A 76 -5.21 0.72 -20.52
C GLU A 76 -4.57 0.57 -21.88
N GLU A 77 -3.99 -0.61 -22.13
CA GLU A 77 -3.40 -1.00 -23.39
C GLU A 77 -3.77 -2.46 -23.66
N ARG A 78 -4.35 -2.70 -24.84
CA ARG A 78 -4.63 -4.07 -25.27
C ARG A 78 -3.33 -4.67 -25.79
N LEU A 79 -2.89 -5.76 -25.16
CA LEU A 79 -1.68 -6.48 -25.56
C LEU A 79 -1.93 -7.44 -26.71
N ASP A 80 -3.07 -8.16 -26.66
CA ASP A 80 -3.56 -9.07 -27.69
C ASP A 80 -5.08 -9.29 -27.53
N ASP A 81 -5.65 -10.31 -28.17
CA ASP A 81 -7.09 -10.59 -28.13
C ASP A 81 -7.57 -10.97 -26.73
N ASP A 82 -6.74 -11.60 -25.92
CA ASP A 82 -7.07 -12.15 -24.62
C ASP A 82 -6.40 -11.44 -23.46
N HIS A 83 -5.56 -10.42 -23.68
CA HIS A 83 -4.85 -9.72 -22.62
C HIS A 83 -4.94 -8.20 -22.73
N VAL A 84 -5.15 -7.56 -21.57
CA VAL A 84 -5.12 -6.11 -21.41
C VAL A 84 -4.23 -5.74 -20.24
N LEU A 85 -3.31 -4.82 -20.48
CA LEU A 85 -2.51 -4.15 -19.46
C LEU A 85 -3.26 -2.92 -18.96
N ALA A 86 -3.50 -2.84 -17.66
CA ALA A 86 -3.94 -1.64 -16.98
C ALA A 86 -2.85 -1.19 -16.00
N HIS A 87 -2.54 0.11 -15.99
CA HIS A 87 -1.58 0.65 -15.04
C HIS A 87 -2.00 2.04 -14.57
N GLY A 88 -1.56 2.42 -13.37
CA GLY A 88 -1.96 3.71 -12.84
C GLY A 88 -1.59 3.93 -11.39
N THR A 89 -2.34 4.84 -10.78
CA THR A 89 -2.18 5.22 -9.37
C THR A 89 -3.51 5.14 -8.63
N VAL A 90 -3.44 4.87 -7.34
CA VAL A 90 -4.59 4.88 -6.44
C VAL A 90 -4.14 5.20 -5.02
N ASP A 91 -4.92 5.99 -4.30
CA ASP A 91 -4.69 6.29 -2.88
C ASP A 91 -5.56 5.38 -2.00
N PHE A 92 -4.94 4.73 -1.01
CA PHE A 92 -5.64 4.05 0.08
C PHE A 92 -5.61 4.92 1.33
N ILE A 93 -6.76 5.08 1.96
CA ILE A 93 -6.91 5.84 3.20
C ILE A 93 -7.48 4.91 4.25
N GLY A 94 -6.77 4.77 5.36
CA GLY A 94 -7.26 4.09 6.55
C GLY A 94 -7.86 5.09 7.52
N LEU A 95 -9.07 4.81 8.00
CA LEU A 95 -9.82 5.65 8.93
C LEU A 95 -10.10 4.91 10.23
N PHE A 96 -9.97 5.60 11.35
CA PHE A 96 -10.46 5.14 12.64
C PHE A 96 -11.99 5.26 12.73
N LYS A 97 -12.59 4.76 13.81
CA LYS A 97 -14.04 4.82 14.02
C LYS A 97 -14.63 6.23 14.13
N ASP A 98 -13.82 7.19 14.51
CA ASP A 98 -14.16 8.61 14.61
C ASP A 98 -13.86 9.40 13.34
N ASP A 99 -13.66 8.68 12.21
CA ASP A 99 -13.31 9.20 10.89
C ASP A 99 -11.97 9.95 10.83
N SER A 100 -11.18 9.92 11.88
CA SER A 100 -9.82 10.45 11.82
C SER A 100 -8.92 9.54 10.98
N ILE A 101 -7.98 10.16 10.23
CA ILE A 101 -7.08 9.43 9.33
C ILE A 101 -6.06 8.65 10.15
N CYS A 102 -6.03 7.33 9.95
CA CYS A 102 -5.01 6.43 10.46
C CYS A 102 -3.74 6.46 9.62
N PHE A 103 -3.93 6.35 8.29
CA PHE A 103 -2.86 6.44 7.30
C PHE A 103 -3.40 6.89 5.94
N LYS A 104 -2.51 7.43 5.11
CA LYS A 104 -2.72 7.64 3.69
C LYS A 104 -1.54 7.03 2.93
N MET A 105 -1.84 6.20 1.92
CA MET A 105 -0.85 5.51 1.13
C MET A 105 -1.14 5.70 -0.35
N ALA A 106 -0.31 6.51 -1.02
CA ALA A 106 -0.32 6.62 -2.47
C ALA A 106 0.39 5.41 -3.06
N THR A 107 -0.23 4.75 -4.04
CA THR A 107 0.32 3.56 -4.67
C THR A 107 0.32 3.66 -6.19
N ARG A 108 1.21 2.92 -6.82
CA ARG A 108 1.23 2.65 -8.26
C ARG A 108 0.88 1.19 -8.46
N PHE A 109 0.16 0.90 -9.52
CA PHE A 109 -0.20 -0.48 -9.84
C PHE A 109 -0.02 -0.78 -11.33
N THR A 110 0.16 -2.06 -11.59
CA THR A 110 0.10 -2.67 -12.92
C THR A 110 -0.74 -3.94 -12.81
N ILE A 111 -1.75 -4.09 -13.67
CA ILE A 111 -2.63 -5.26 -13.72
C ILE A 111 -2.59 -5.81 -15.13
N ILE A 112 -2.42 -7.12 -15.29
CA ILE A 112 -2.70 -7.81 -16.53
C ILE A 112 -4.03 -8.56 -16.35
N TYR A 113 -5.02 -8.15 -17.12
CA TYR A 113 -6.28 -8.85 -17.25
C TYR A 113 -6.16 -9.86 -18.38
N LYS A 114 -6.68 -11.07 -18.14
CA LYS A 114 -6.77 -12.15 -19.12
C LYS A 114 -8.21 -12.58 -19.32
N TRP A 115 -8.60 -12.75 -20.58
CA TRP A 115 -9.89 -13.34 -20.92
C TRP A 115 -9.86 -14.85 -20.71
N THR A 116 -10.69 -15.36 -19.81
CA THR A 116 -10.72 -16.77 -19.44
C THR A 116 -12.17 -17.19 -19.17
N ASN A 117 -12.67 -18.19 -19.89
CA ASN A 117 -14.00 -18.77 -19.69
C ASN A 117 -15.14 -17.73 -19.70
N GLY A 118 -15.09 -16.77 -20.64
CA GLY A 118 -16.15 -15.79 -20.83
C GLY A 118 -16.11 -14.60 -19.87
N LYS A 119 -15.00 -14.39 -19.15
CA LYS A 119 -14.79 -13.23 -18.24
C LYS A 119 -13.34 -12.79 -18.19
N TRP A 120 -13.15 -11.52 -17.84
CA TRP A 120 -11.81 -10.97 -17.57
C TRP A 120 -11.41 -11.26 -16.12
N LEU A 121 -10.22 -11.84 -15.95
CA LEU A 121 -9.63 -12.14 -14.64
C LEU A 121 -8.25 -11.48 -14.53
N VAL A 122 -7.87 -11.11 -13.33
CA VAL A 122 -6.52 -10.63 -13.03
C VAL A 122 -5.56 -11.81 -13.07
N GLN A 123 -4.62 -11.78 -14.01
CA GLN A 123 -3.55 -12.77 -14.14
C GLN A 123 -2.27 -12.31 -13.46
N HIS A 124 -2.02 -11.00 -13.47
CA HIS A 124 -0.89 -10.39 -12.77
C HIS A 124 -1.32 -9.11 -12.11
N LEU A 125 -0.86 -8.89 -10.89
CA LEU A 125 -0.99 -7.62 -10.17
C LEU A 125 0.35 -7.27 -9.55
N HIS A 126 0.86 -6.09 -9.86
CA HIS A 126 1.95 -5.47 -9.13
C HIS A 126 1.47 -4.16 -8.53
N GLN A 127 1.72 -3.98 -7.24
CA GLN A 127 1.45 -2.74 -6.52
C GLN A 127 2.71 -2.30 -5.77
N SER A 128 3.05 -1.03 -5.86
CA SER A 128 4.20 -0.45 -5.18
C SER A 128 3.87 0.91 -4.59
N THR A 129 4.61 1.31 -3.58
CA THR A 129 4.61 2.69 -3.06
C THR A 129 5.80 3.45 -3.65
N PRO A 130 5.65 4.76 -3.95
CA PRO A 130 6.80 5.59 -4.23
C PRO A 130 7.71 5.68 -3.01
N ASP A 131 9.00 5.79 -3.23
CA ASP A 131 9.92 6.17 -2.17
C ASP A 131 9.76 7.67 -1.93
N LEU A 132 9.18 8.04 -0.78
CA LEU A 132 8.90 9.43 -0.42
C LEU A 132 10.16 10.23 -0.07
N GLU A 133 11.30 9.57 0.13
CA GLU A 133 12.59 10.19 0.40
C GLU A 133 13.39 10.45 -0.89
N GLN A 134 12.94 9.92 -2.02
CA GLN A 134 13.54 10.16 -3.33
C GLN A 134 13.12 11.54 -3.87
N MET A 135 14.07 12.33 -4.32
CA MET A 135 13.80 13.66 -4.89
C MET A 135 13.24 13.54 -6.32
N ASP A 136 12.42 14.52 -6.71
CA ASP A 136 11.91 14.60 -8.08
C ASP A 136 13.06 14.64 -9.10
N GLY A 137 12.98 13.77 -10.11
CA GLY A 137 14.00 13.62 -11.15
C GLY A 137 15.20 12.76 -10.75
N GLU A 138 15.20 12.18 -9.56
CA GLU A 138 16.22 11.25 -9.11
C GLU A 138 15.83 9.81 -9.51
N GLU A 139 16.60 9.18 -10.42
CA GLU A 139 16.36 7.78 -10.84
C GLU A 139 16.74 6.77 -9.76
N PHE A 140 17.81 7.06 -9.02
CA PHE A 140 18.29 6.26 -7.88
C PHE A 140 18.35 7.13 -6.62
N PRO A 141 18.03 6.59 -5.44
CA PRO A 141 17.95 7.37 -4.19
C PRO A 141 19.37 7.78 -3.68
N VAL A 142 20.16 8.47 -4.50
CA VAL A 142 21.52 8.88 -4.15
C VAL A 142 21.56 9.93 -3.03
N THR A 143 20.46 10.67 -2.83
CA THR A 143 20.29 11.61 -1.73
C THR A 143 20.11 10.91 -0.39
N LEU A 144 19.54 9.70 -0.34
CA LEU A 144 19.43 8.89 0.88
C LEU A 144 20.79 8.68 1.54
N GLY A 145 21.84 8.42 0.76
CA GLY A 145 23.22 8.27 1.27
C GLY A 145 23.80 9.54 1.88
N LYS A 146 23.28 10.72 1.53
CA LYS A 146 23.71 12.02 2.07
C LYS A 146 22.93 12.43 3.31
N GLN A 147 21.67 11.94 3.48
CA GLN A 147 20.79 12.28 4.61
C GLN A 147 21.10 11.47 5.87
N VAL A 148 21.79 10.34 5.76
CA VAL A 148 22.16 9.48 6.91
C VAL A 148 22.97 10.22 8.01
N LYS A 149 23.47 11.42 7.72
CA LYS A 149 24.13 12.26 8.75
C LYS A 149 23.17 12.96 9.71
N LYS A 150 21.83 12.95 9.48
CA LYS A 150 20.81 13.52 10.38
C LYS A 150 19.57 12.63 10.47
N THR A 151 19.72 11.40 10.95
CA THR A 151 18.57 10.49 11.11
C THR A 151 17.71 10.96 12.28
N ARG A 152 16.57 11.59 11.99
CA ARG A 152 15.46 11.73 12.94
C ARG A 152 14.51 10.55 12.68
N GLN A 153 14.49 9.57 13.55
CA GLN A 153 13.52 8.47 13.47
C GLN A 153 12.36 8.77 14.41
N ALA A 154 11.14 8.81 13.84
CA ALA A 154 9.91 8.78 14.62
C ALA A 154 9.49 7.32 14.83
N PHE A 155 9.37 6.88 16.07
CA PHE A 155 8.87 5.56 16.41
C PHE A 155 7.43 5.66 16.88
N TYR A 156 6.54 4.87 16.28
CA TYR A 156 5.16 4.70 16.72
C TYR A 156 5.09 3.51 17.68
N ALA A 157 4.77 3.76 18.93
CA ALA A 157 4.45 2.69 19.87
C ALA A 157 2.98 2.30 19.70
N LEU A 158 2.74 1.06 19.27
CA LEU A 158 1.41 0.47 19.13
C LEU A 158 0.68 0.49 20.49
N GLY A 159 -0.46 1.19 20.56
CA GLY A 159 -1.39 1.18 21.69
C GLY A 159 -1.44 2.45 22.52
N THR A 160 -0.51 3.38 22.38
CA THR A 160 -0.57 4.71 23.01
C THR A 160 -0.08 5.74 22.02
N ALA A 161 -0.87 6.79 21.74
CA ALA A 161 -0.53 7.85 20.80
C ALA A 161 0.60 8.75 21.35
N TYR A 162 1.79 8.18 21.50
CA TYR A 162 2.99 8.93 21.88
C TYR A 162 3.93 9.03 20.69
N TYR A 163 4.39 10.23 20.41
CA TYR A 163 5.50 10.48 19.50
C TYR A 163 6.77 10.65 20.33
N LEU A 164 7.78 9.85 20.01
CA LEU A 164 9.12 9.97 20.56
C LEU A 164 10.02 10.55 19.49
N ILE A 165 10.56 11.74 19.71
CA ILE A 165 11.62 12.27 18.86
C ILE A 165 12.93 11.90 19.52
N LEU A 166 13.70 11.07 18.83
CA LEU A 166 15.00 10.62 19.24
C LEU A 166 16.06 11.34 18.39
N ARG A 167 17.10 11.81 19.04
CA ARG A 167 18.29 12.35 18.38
C ARG A 167 19.39 11.31 18.45
N LEU A 168 19.93 10.92 17.29
CA LEU A 168 21.11 10.09 17.22
C LEU A 168 22.34 10.95 17.10
N ASP A 169 23.24 10.91 18.07
CA ASP A 169 24.58 11.47 17.97
C ASP A 169 25.50 10.46 17.26
N LEU A 170 25.84 10.74 16.02
CA LEU A 170 26.65 9.85 15.19
C LEU A 170 28.11 9.73 15.65
N LYS A 171 28.63 10.70 16.41
CA LYS A 171 29.99 10.63 16.96
C LYS A 171 30.06 9.68 18.17
N THR A 172 29.10 9.80 19.05
CA THR A 172 29.06 9.01 20.30
C THR A 172 28.22 7.75 20.19
N LYS A 173 27.46 7.57 19.09
CA LYS A 173 26.46 6.50 18.89
C LYS A 173 25.38 6.45 19.98
N ARG A 174 25.17 7.54 20.68
CA ARG A 174 24.14 7.66 21.72
C ARG A 174 22.83 8.14 21.13
N VAL A 175 21.73 7.60 21.66
CA VAL A 175 20.37 8.00 21.32
C VAL A 175 19.80 8.79 22.50
N GLU A 176 19.38 10.02 22.23
CA GLU A 176 18.74 10.88 23.23
C GLU A 176 17.26 11.06 22.93
N LEU A 177 16.43 11.02 23.97
CA LEU A 177 15.03 11.37 23.87
C LEU A 177 14.90 12.90 23.85
N VAL A 178 14.60 13.46 22.70
CA VAL A 178 14.46 14.93 22.54
C VAL A 178 13.09 15.40 22.96
N LYS A 179 12.03 14.65 22.63
CA LYS A 179 10.67 15.02 22.97
C LYS A 179 9.73 13.80 23.03
N LYS A 180 8.82 13.82 24.00
CA LYS A 180 7.69 12.89 24.11
C LYS A 180 6.41 13.69 24.08
N THR A 181 5.50 13.44 23.17
CA THR A 181 4.21 14.15 23.07
C THR A 181 3.05 13.20 22.85
N ARG A 182 1.87 13.56 23.38
CA ARG A 182 0.62 12.82 23.18
C ARG A 182 -0.21 13.32 22.01
N LYS A 183 0.18 14.44 21.36
CA LYS A 183 -0.57 15.05 20.25
C LYS A 183 0.32 15.21 19.01
N MET A 184 -0.31 15.23 17.85
CA MET A 184 0.34 15.28 16.54
C MET A 184 1.13 16.55 16.21
N ASN A 185 1.04 17.60 17.02
CA ASN A 185 1.79 18.84 16.78
C ASN A 185 3.20 18.69 17.36
N VAL A 186 4.12 18.31 16.53
CA VAL A 186 5.53 18.22 16.87
C VAL A 186 6.21 19.50 16.38
N ASP A 187 6.46 20.46 17.29
CA ASP A 187 7.36 21.57 16.99
C ASP A 187 8.77 21.02 16.88
N ILE A 188 9.27 20.94 15.67
CA ILE A 188 10.66 20.56 15.40
C ILE A 188 11.48 21.82 15.63
N LYS A 189 12.16 21.92 16.77
CA LYS A 189 13.19 22.95 16.93
C LYS A 189 14.44 22.51 16.17
N ASP A 190 14.78 23.26 15.15
CA ASP A 190 16.11 23.19 14.53
C ASP A 190 17.10 23.85 15.51
N ASN A 191 18.04 23.07 16.00
CA ASN A 191 19.26 23.51 16.65
C ASN A 191 20.44 23.15 15.75
#